data_92b506c53608391748d734a15e9ec6fb
#
_entry.id   92b506c53608391748d734a15e9ec6fb
#
_cell.length_a   1.000
_cell.length_b   1.000
_cell.length_c   1.000
_cell.angle_alpha   90.00
_cell.angle_beta   90.00
_cell.angle_gamma   90.00
#
_symmetry.space_group_name_H-M   'P 1'
#
loop_
_entity.id
_entity.type
_entity.pdbx_description
1 polymer ?
#
loop_
_entity_poly.entity_id
_entity_poly.type
_entity_poly.pdbx_seq_one_letter_code
_entity_poly.pdbx_strand_id
1 'polypeptide(L)'
;MKTTKRGKKIIEADDKGMAFAQPLLMKHRILVADDDSSIRDIFKIILVRAGYDLELIEDANEIFNNNFKIPDLFLIDKLLSGVDGLEVCRYLKDNPGTCNIPVVMVSASPDIGVSAIKAGADDFVEKPFELSYLLKVIERNINGAKNGRPLKEIQNKQDN
;
A
#
# COMPACT_ATOMS: atom_id res chain seq x y z
N MET A 1 -2.57 62.93 6.99
CA MET A 1 -1.99 61.54 6.92
C MET A 1 -3.00 60.57 7.48
N LYS A 2 -3.61 59.78 6.60
CA LYS A 2 -4.58 58.76 7.03
C LYS A 2 -3.91 57.39 6.97
N THR A 3 -3.66 56.82 8.13
CA THR A 3 -3.17 55.46 8.30
C THR A 3 -4.31 54.48 8.11
N THR A 4 -4.26 53.69 7.06
CA THR A 4 -5.24 52.63 6.76
C THR A 4 -4.90 51.41 7.61
N LYS A 5 -5.69 51.18 8.66
CA LYS A 5 -5.65 49.88 9.38
C LYS A 5 -6.29 48.80 8.52
N ARG A 6 -5.48 47.83 8.06
CA ARG A 6 -5.97 46.57 7.51
C ARG A 6 -6.68 45.81 8.61
N GLY A 7 -8.01 45.73 8.53
CA GLY A 7 -8.81 44.91 9.42
C GLY A 7 -8.52 43.44 9.21
N LYS A 8 -8.05 42.75 10.24
CA LYS A 8 -8.13 41.33 10.36
C LYS A 8 -9.61 40.94 10.43
N LYS A 9 -10.11 40.26 9.41
CA LYS A 9 -11.43 39.66 9.43
C LYS A 9 -11.37 38.48 10.40
N ILE A 10 -11.86 38.69 11.61
CA ILE A 10 -12.10 37.63 12.58
C ILE A 10 -13.34 36.90 12.07
N ILE A 11 -13.19 35.65 11.70
CA ILE A 11 -14.33 34.76 11.41
C ILE A 11 -14.84 34.33 12.77
N GLU A 12 -15.94 34.93 13.23
CA GLU A 12 -16.67 34.42 14.38
C GLU A 12 -17.22 33.03 14.03
N ALA A 13 -16.82 32.03 14.83
CA ALA A 13 -17.33 30.68 14.73
C ALA A 13 -18.74 30.63 15.31
N ASP A 14 -19.71 30.34 14.47
CA ASP A 14 -21.08 30.04 14.92
C ASP A 14 -21.09 28.77 15.73
N ASP A 15 -21.70 28.80 16.88
CA ASP A 15 -21.81 27.75 17.90
C ASP A 15 -22.79 26.63 17.50
N LYS A 16 -22.85 26.30 16.21
CA LYS A 16 -23.67 25.16 15.70
C LYS A 16 -22.92 24.42 14.62
N GLY A 17 -22.26 23.34 15.04
CA GLY A 17 -21.71 22.33 14.16
C GLY A 17 -20.27 22.61 13.77
N MET A 18 -19.36 22.36 14.69
CA MET A 18 -17.96 22.18 14.36
C MET A 18 -17.81 20.93 13.51
N ALA A 19 -17.99 21.07 12.19
CA ALA A 19 -17.29 20.20 11.27
C ALA A 19 -15.82 20.56 11.44
N PHE A 20 -15.12 19.83 12.32
CA PHE A 20 -13.67 19.80 12.28
C PHE A 20 -13.34 19.39 10.86
N ALA A 21 -12.82 20.30 10.05
CA ALA A 21 -12.08 19.92 8.87
C ALA A 21 -10.95 19.05 9.41
N GLN A 22 -11.16 17.74 9.41
CA GLN A 22 -10.10 16.80 9.66
C GLN A 22 -9.01 17.21 8.68
N PRO A 23 -7.76 17.38 9.12
CA PRO A 23 -6.68 17.57 8.18
C PRO A 23 -6.88 16.48 7.14
N LEU A 24 -6.81 16.83 5.85
CA LEU A 24 -6.81 15.88 4.75
C LEU A 24 -5.66 14.90 5.04
N LEU A 25 -5.96 13.88 5.84
CA LEU A 25 -5.02 12.81 6.09
C LEU A 25 -4.78 12.22 4.70
N MET A 26 -3.58 12.45 4.18
CA MET A 26 -3.15 11.86 2.92
C MET A 26 -3.34 10.36 3.07
N LYS A 27 -4.37 9.82 2.42
CA LYS A 27 -4.64 8.39 2.44
C LYS A 27 -3.46 7.69 1.79
N HIS A 28 -2.95 6.65 2.46
CA HIS A 28 -1.95 5.80 1.83
C HIS A 28 -2.57 5.11 0.62
N ARG A 29 -1.83 5.12 -0.47
CA ARG A 29 -2.21 4.42 -1.69
C ARG A 29 -1.62 3.03 -1.72
N ILE A 30 -2.46 2.05 -2.00
CA ILE A 30 -2.08 0.66 -2.22
C ILE A 30 -2.37 0.32 -3.66
N LEU A 31 -1.39 -0.23 -4.36
CA LEU A 31 -1.59 -0.84 -5.66
C LEU A 31 -1.76 -2.35 -5.45
N VAL A 32 -2.89 -2.88 -5.89
CA VAL A 32 -3.19 -4.32 -5.86
C VAL A 32 -3.13 -4.87 -7.27
N ALA A 33 -2.29 -5.86 -7.51
CA ALA A 33 -2.21 -6.59 -8.75
C ALA A 33 -2.67 -8.05 -8.53
N ASP A 34 -3.78 -8.40 -9.13
CA ASP A 34 -4.39 -9.74 -9.10
C ASP A 34 -5.25 -9.89 -10.37
N ASP A 35 -5.16 -10.99 -11.09
CA ASP A 35 -5.92 -11.21 -12.32
C ASP A 35 -7.36 -11.69 -12.06
N ASP A 36 -7.66 -12.17 -10.86
CA ASP A 36 -9.01 -12.56 -10.47
C ASP A 36 -9.85 -11.33 -10.06
N SER A 37 -10.87 -11.02 -10.85
CA SER A 37 -11.76 -9.89 -10.60
C SER A 37 -12.48 -9.98 -9.25
N SER A 38 -12.85 -11.20 -8.83
CA SER A 38 -13.55 -11.42 -7.56
C SER A 38 -12.63 -11.11 -6.38
N ILE A 39 -11.36 -11.47 -6.49
CA ILE A 39 -10.35 -11.16 -5.47
C ILE A 39 -10.09 -9.65 -5.44
N ARG A 40 -9.96 -8.98 -6.60
CA ARG A 40 -9.84 -7.51 -6.66
C ARG A 40 -11.02 -6.81 -6.00
N ASP A 41 -12.25 -7.28 -6.21
CA ASP A 41 -13.45 -6.72 -5.56
C ASP A 41 -13.42 -6.90 -4.03
N ILE A 42 -12.94 -8.03 -3.55
CA ILE A 42 -12.74 -8.28 -2.12
C ILE A 42 -11.71 -7.31 -1.55
N PHE A 43 -10.55 -7.17 -2.16
CA PHE A 43 -9.54 -6.20 -1.73
C PHE A 43 -10.07 -4.77 -1.75
N LYS A 44 -10.84 -4.40 -2.78
CA LYS A 44 -11.48 -3.09 -2.86
C LYS A 44 -12.35 -2.80 -1.66
N ILE A 45 -13.26 -3.73 -1.32
CA ILE A 45 -14.16 -3.56 -0.18
C ILE A 45 -13.37 -3.42 1.12
N ILE A 46 -12.41 -4.30 1.34
CA ILE A 46 -11.60 -4.35 2.56
C ILE A 46 -10.77 -3.08 2.74
N LEU A 47 -9.98 -2.73 1.73
CA LEU A 47 -8.97 -1.68 1.84
C LEU A 47 -9.58 -0.27 1.80
N VAL A 48 -10.65 -0.06 1.02
CA VAL A 48 -11.39 1.21 1.04
C VAL A 48 -12.04 1.43 2.42
N ARG A 49 -12.63 0.38 3.02
CA ARG A 49 -13.18 0.46 4.37
C ARG A 49 -12.12 0.75 5.43
N ALA A 50 -10.90 0.26 5.22
CA ALA A 50 -9.76 0.54 6.10
C ALA A 50 -9.16 1.94 5.88
N GLY A 51 -9.66 2.70 4.90
CA GLY A 51 -9.27 4.10 4.66
C GLY A 51 -8.14 4.30 3.66
N TYR A 52 -7.76 3.27 2.90
CA TYR A 52 -6.73 3.36 1.86
C TYR A 52 -7.30 3.90 0.54
N ASP A 53 -6.45 4.58 -0.23
CA ASP A 53 -6.66 4.85 -1.65
C ASP A 53 -6.15 3.65 -2.46
N LEU A 54 -6.86 3.24 -3.51
CA LEU A 54 -6.55 2.03 -4.25
C LEU A 54 -6.35 2.26 -5.72
N GLU A 55 -5.38 1.54 -6.26
CA GLU A 55 -5.25 1.25 -7.68
C GLU A 55 -5.28 -0.26 -7.88
N LEU A 56 -6.15 -0.74 -8.77
CA LEU A 56 -6.35 -2.15 -9.07
C LEU A 56 -5.82 -2.44 -10.47
N ILE A 57 -4.92 -3.40 -10.59
CA ILE A 57 -4.30 -3.83 -11.84
C ILE A 57 -4.56 -5.32 -12.04
N GLU A 58 -4.93 -5.71 -13.24
CA GLU A 58 -5.15 -7.12 -13.60
C GLU A 58 -4.02 -7.74 -14.41
N ASP A 59 -3.21 -6.91 -15.07
CA ASP A 59 -2.14 -7.34 -15.98
C ASP A 59 -0.78 -6.80 -15.54
N ALA A 60 0.19 -7.68 -15.42
CA ALA A 60 1.57 -7.32 -15.08
C ALA A 60 2.20 -6.31 -16.07
N ASN A 61 1.75 -6.28 -17.31
CA ASN A 61 2.25 -5.34 -18.31
C ASN A 61 2.02 -3.88 -17.93
N GLU A 62 0.96 -3.57 -17.18
CA GLU A 62 0.74 -2.21 -16.66
C GLU A 62 1.88 -1.80 -15.73
N ILE A 63 2.37 -2.73 -14.91
CA ILE A 63 3.52 -2.50 -14.02
C ILE A 63 4.81 -2.37 -14.81
N PHE A 64 5.08 -3.28 -15.75
CA PHE A 64 6.30 -3.24 -16.56
C PHE A 64 6.38 -2.00 -17.45
N ASN A 65 5.25 -1.46 -17.87
CA ASN A 65 5.18 -0.21 -18.65
C ASN A 65 5.15 1.04 -17.77
N ASN A 66 5.23 0.89 -16.44
CA ASN A 66 5.11 1.99 -15.47
C ASN A 66 3.80 2.79 -15.64
N ASN A 67 2.71 2.11 -16.02
CA ASN A 67 1.40 2.71 -16.22
C ASN A 67 0.57 2.64 -14.93
N PHE A 68 1.08 3.26 -13.87
CA PHE A 68 0.43 3.34 -12.56
C PHE A 68 0.88 4.59 -11.80
N LYS A 69 0.10 4.98 -10.81
CA LYS A 69 0.51 6.02 -9.87
C LYS A 69 1.38 5.40 -8.77
N ILE A 70 2.45 6.09 -8.40
CA ILE A 70 3.35 5.61 -7.34
C ILE A 70 2.57 5.36 -6.05
N PRO A 71 2.52 4.12 -5.54
CA PRO A 71 1.84 3.77 -4.31
C PRO A 71 2.75 3.87 -3.08
N ASP A 72 2.16 3.74 -1.90
CA ASP A 72 2.89 3.54 -0.64
C ASP A 72 3.21 2.06 -0.37
N LEU A 73 2.50 1.14 -1.06
CA LEU A 73 2.70 -0.31 -0.96
C LEU A 73 2.16 -1.01 -2.20
N PHE A 74 2.89 -2.01 -2.67
CA PHE A 74 2.45 -2.97 -3.67
C PHE A 74 1.95 -4.25 -3.00
N LEU A 75 0.75 -4.70 -3.37
CA LEU A 75 0.18 -5.99 -2.99
C LEU A 75 0.04 -6.83 -4.26
N ILE A 76 0.90 -7.81 -4.44
CA ILE A 76 1.07 -8.53 -5.72
C ILE A 76 0.70 -10.00 -5.56
N ASP A 77 -0.26 -10.49 -6.35
CA ASP A 77 -0.52 -11.92 -6.45
C ASP A 77 0.62 -12.64 -7.16
N LYS A 78 0.88 -13.88 -6.76
CA LYS A 78 1.92 -14.69 -7.38
C LYS A 78 1.61 -15.02 -8.84
N LEU A 79 0.33 -15.10 -9.20
CA LEU A 79 -0.11 -15.40 -10.57
C LEU A 79 -0.83 -14.20 -11.15
N LEU A 80 -0.28 -13.63 -12.22
CA LEU A 80 -0.83 -12.46 -12.92
C LEU A 80 -0.94 -12.75 -14.42
N SER A 81 -2.08 -13.26 -14.86
CA SER A 81 -2.37 -13.48 -16.31
C SER A 81 -1.22 -14.17 -17.04
N GLY A 82 -0.67 -15.26 -16.44
CA GLY A 82 0.43 -16.03 -17.01
C GLY A 82 1.84 -15.51 -16.70
N VAL A 83 1.95 -14.40 -15.97
CA VAL A 83 3.22 -13.88 -15.46
C VAL A 83 3.40 -14.28 -14.00
N ASP A 84 4.60 -14.72 -13.63
CA ASP A 84 4.94 -14.98 -12.23
C ASP A 84 5.10 -13.64 -11.49
N GLY A 85 4.27 -13.41 -10.47
CA GLY A 85 4.34 -12.21 -9.62
C GLY A 85 5.71 -12.00 -8.95
N LEU A 86 6.52 -13.06 -8.81
CA LEU A 86 7.91 -12.94 -8.34
C LEU A 86 8.79 -12.17 -9.35
N GLU A 87 8.52 -12.28 -10.65
CA GLU A 87 9.21 -11.47 -11.68
C GLU A 87 8.82 -9.99 -11.55
N VAL A 88 7.54 -9.73 -11.32
CA VAL A 88 7.04 -8.37 -11.06
C VAL A 88 7.70 -7.78 -9.81
N CYS A 89 7.82 -8.58 -8.74
CA CYS A 89 8.50 -8.17 -7.52
C CYS A 89 9.97 -7.79 -7.77
N ARG A 90 10.72 -8.63 -8.49
CA ARG A 90 12.12 -8.33 -8.86
C ARG A 90 12.22 -7.05 -9.67
N TYR A 91 11.37 -6.89 -10.69
CA TYR A 91 11.32 -5.68 -11.50
C TYR A 91 11.14 -4.43 -10.66
N LEU A 92 10.17 -4.43 -9.74
CA LEU A 92 9.90 -3.31 -8.84
C LEU A 92 11.09 -3.01 -7.91
N LYS A 93 11.77 -4.05 -7.43
CA LYS A 93 12.92 -3.90 -6.53
C LYS A 93 14.21 -3.51 -7.23
N ASP A 94 14.34 -3.79 -8.51
CA ASP A 94 15.47 -3.38 -9.33
C ASP A 94 15.31 -1.96 -9.90
N ASN A 95 14.08 -1.43 -9.94
CA ASN A 95 13.80 -0.11 -10.48
C ASN A 95 14.03 0.99 -9.41
N PRO A 96 14.90 1.99 -9.67
CA PRO A 96 15.18 3.07 -8.72
C PRO A 96 13.94 3.85 -8.27
N GLY A 97 12.91 3.95 -9.12
CA GLY A 97 11.67 4.66 -8.81
C GLY A 97 10.74 3.93 -7.82
N THR A 98 10.93 2.62 -7.64
CA THR A 98 10.03 1.77 -6.83
C THR A 98 10.76 0.89 -5.81
N CYS A 99 12.08 0.76 -5.87
CA CYS A 99 12.86 -0.16 -5.03
C CYS A 99 12.68 0.05 -3.52
N ASN A 100 12.37 1.26 -3.09
CA ASN A 100 12.15 1.61 -1.68
C ASN A 100 10.68 1.45 -1.23
N ILE A 101 9.77 1.13 -2.15
CA ILE A 101 8.37 0.91 -1.83
C ILE A 101 8.20 -0.55 -1.39
N PRO A 102 7.51 -0.82 -0.26
CA PRO A 102 7.29 -2.19 0.17
C PRO A 102 6.45 -2.98 -0.83
N VAL A 103 6.88 -4.21 -1.09
CA VAL A 103 6.17 -5.20 -1.90
C VAL A 103 5.75 -6.34 -1.00
N VAL A 104 4.45 -6.58 -0.90
CA VAL A 104 3.86 -7.71 -0.19
C VAL A 104 3.34 -8.71 -1.23
N MET A 105 3.86 -9.92 -1.21
CA MET A 105 3.38 -10.99 -2.08
C MET A 105 2.15 -11.67 -1.48
N VAL A 106 1.19 -12.03 -2.34
CA VAL A 106 0.00 -12.82 -1.93
C VAL A 106 -0.03 -14.10 -2.72
N SER A 107 -0.27 -15.25 -2.10
CA SER A 107 -0.28 -16.53 -2.79
C SER A 107 -1.04 -17.61 -2.03
N ALA A 108 -1.64 -18.54 -2.77
CA ALA A 108 -2.17 -19.79 -2.21
C ALA A 108 -1.10 -20.89 -2.05
N SER A 109 0.13 -20.64 -2.50
CA SER A 109 1.23 -21.60 -2.37
C SER A 109 1.86 -21.52 -0.98
N PRO A 110 1.95 -22.63 -0.21
CA PRO A 110 2.52 -22.63 1.13
C PRO A 110 4.00 -22.29 1.17
N ASP A 111 4.72 -22.49 0.06
CA ASP A 111 6.17 -22.24 -0.03
C ASP A 111 6.52 -20.84 -0.53
N ILE A 112 5.53 -19.94 -0.63
CA ILE A 112 5.73 -18.61 -1.19
C ILE A 112 6.77 -17.78 -0.42
N GLY A 113 6.86 -17.97 0.90
CA GLY A 113 7.69 -17.14 1.78
C GLY A 113 9.15 -17.08 1.35
N VAL A 114 9.78 -18.25 1.13
CA VAL A 114 11.20 -18.32 0.71
C VAL A 114 11.40 -17.69 -0.67
N SER A 115 10.50 -17.97 -1.61
CA SER A 115 10.59 -17.44 -2.98
C SER A 115 10.35 -15.95 -3.02
N ALA A 116 9.39 -15.45 -2.23
CA ALA A 116 9.10 -14.02 -2.11
C ALA A 116 10.29 -13.24 -1.56
N ILE A 117 10.89 -13.70 -0.48
CA ILE A 117 12.09 -13.07 0.12
C ILE A 117 13.25 -13.05 -0.88
N LYS A 118 13.49 -14.17 -1.59
CA LYS A 118 14.53 -14.24 -2.64
C LYS A 118 14.26 -13.28 -3.80
N ALA A 119 13.00 -13.02 -4.12
CA ALA A 119 12.62 -12.04 -5.13
C ALA A 119 12.75 -10.58 -4.64
N GLY A 120 13.05 -10.37 -3.36
CA GLY A 120 13.19 -9.05 -2.75
C GLY A 120 11.91 -8.51 -2.11
N ALA A 121 10.83 -9.31 -2.03
CA ALA A 121 9.62 -8.91 -1.32
C ALA A 121 9.93 -8.58 0.14
N ASP A 122 9.20 -7.62 0.66
CA ASP A 122 9.35 -7.16 2.04
C ASP A 122 8.52 -8.02 3.00
N ASP A 123 7.44 -8.63 2.47
CA ASP A 123 6.55 -9.48 3.23
C ASP A 123 5.73 -10.39 2.30
N PHE A 124 4.98 -11.31 2.90
CA PHE A 124 4.05 -12.16 2.15
C PHE A 124 2.82 -12.51 2.98
N VAL A 125 1.73 -12.83 2.29
CA VAL A 125 0.45 -13.28 2.87
C VAL A 125 0.01 -14.54 2.15
N GLU A 126 -0.21 -15.61 2.89
CA GLU A 126 -0.71 -16.87 2.36
C GLU A 126 -2.23 -16.87 2.32
N LYS A 127 -2.82 -17.30 1.20
CA LYS A 127 -4.27 -17.49 1.02
C LYS A 127 -4.66 -18.91 1.52
N PRO A 128 -5.76 -19.06 2.26
CA PRO A 128 -6.68 -18.04 2.75
C PRO A 128 -6.13 -17.31 3.98
N PHE A 129 -6.45 -16.01 4.12
CA PHE A 129 -5.98 -15.18 5.22
C PHE A 129 -7.12 -14.53 5.99
N GLU A 130 -6.87 -14.24 7.25
CA GLU A 130 -7.72 -13.40 8.08
C GLU A 130 -7.57 -11.94 7.67
N LEU A 131 -8.71 -11.22 7.59
CA LEU A 131 -8.73 -9.81 7.24
C LEU A 131 -7.85 -8.96 8.17
N SER A 132 -7.95 -9.21 9.47
CA SER A 132 -7.16 -8.51 10.48
C SER A 132 -5.66 -8.73 10.31
N TYR A 133 -5.25 -9.91 9.86
CA TYR A 133 -3.86 -10.23 9.56
C TYR A 133 -3.35 -9.46 8.35
N LEU A 134 -4.10 -9.46 7.24
CA LEU A 134 -3.75 -8.69 6.04
C LEU A 134 -3.56 -7.20 6.37
N LEU A 135 -4.49 -6.60 7.11
CA LEU A 135 -4.41 -5.18 7.47
C LEU A 135 -3.19 -4.87 8.35
N LYS A 136 -2.84 -5.76 9.29
CA LYS A 136 -1.62 -5.63 10.11
C LYS A 136 -0.35 -5.71 9.25
N VAL A 137 -0.31 -6.64 8.28
CA VAL A 137 0.83 -6.75 7.35
C VAL A 137 1.01 -5.47 6.55
N ILE A 138 -0.07 -4.93 5.99
CA ILE A 138 -0.05 -3.69 5.23
C ILE A 138 0.44 -2.52 6.10
N GLU A 139 -0.16 -2.34 7.27
CA GLU A 139 0.16 -1.24 8.18
C GLU A 139 1.62 -1.27 8.63
N ARG A 140 2.14 -2.45 9.04
CA ARG A 140 3.54 -2.57 9.47
C ARG A 140 4.55 -2.25 8.36
N ASN A 141 4.23 -2.64 7.11
CA ASN A 141 5.11 -2.38 5.97
C ASN A 141 5.11 -0.90 5.57
N ILE A 142 3.96 -0.25 5.54
CA ILE A 142 3.86 1.21 5.28
C ILE A 142 4.59 1.99 6.37
N ASN A 143 4.39 1.66 7.63
CA ASN A 143 5.04 2.35 8.75
C ASN A 143 6.55 2.06 8.82
N GLY A 144 6.97 0.84 8.46
CA GLY A 144 8.38 0.47 8.38
C GLY A 144 9.14 1.26 7.33
N ALA A 145 8.56 1.41 6.14
CA ALA A 145 9.14 2.20 5.06
C ALA A 145 9.33 3.68 5.44
N LYS A 146 8.36 4.28 6.14
CA LYS A 146 8.45 5.67 6.62
C LYS A 146 9.56 5.90 7.64
N ASN A 147 9.83 4.90 8.49
CA ASN A 147 10.82 5.02 9.56
C ASN A 147 12.25 4.69 9.10
N GLY A 148 12.45 4.45 7.81
CA GLY A 148 13.77 4.15 7.24
C GLY A 148 14.38 2.85 7.76
N ARG A 149 13.59 1.97 8.40
CA ARG A 149 14.06 0.65 8.82
C ARG A 149 14.09 -0.28 7.63
N PRO A 150 15.16 -1.03 7.40
CA PRO A 150 15.14 -2.12 6.44
C PRO A 150 14.05 -3.11 6.90
N LEU A 151 13.03 -3.30 6.05
CA LEU A 151 11.85 -4.13 6.36
C LEU A 151 12.23 -5.59 6.68
N LYS A 152 13.41 -6.02 6.24
CA LYS A 152 13.98 -7.36 6.51
C LYS A 152 14.34 -7.64 7.97
N GLU A 153 14.45 -6.62 8.83
CA GLU A 153 14.75 -6.81 10.26
C GLU A 153 13.51 -7.10 11.12
N ILE A 154 12.32 -6.87 10.58
CA ILE A 154 11.08 -7.05 11.34
C ILE A 154 10.69 -8.54 11.45
N GLN A 155 11.09 -9.37 10.49
CA GLN A 155 10.76 -10.79 10.46
C GLN A 155 11.52 -11.63 11.48
N ASN A 156 12.72 -11.21 11.93
CA ASN A 156 13.56 -11.98 12.85
C ASN A 156 13.16 -11.84 14.34
N LYS A 157 12.14 -11.07 14.68
CA LYS A 157 11.72 -10.84 16.09
C LYS A 157 10.47 -11.62 16.51
N GLN A 158 9.83 -12.37 15.61
CA GLN A 158 8.62 -13.13 15.96
C GLN A 158 8.86 -14.64 16.15
N ASP A 159 10.10 -15.13 15.93
CA ASP A 159 10.47 -16.54 16.10
C ASP A 159 11.30 -16.81 17.38
N ASN A 160 11.15 -15.97 18.41
CA ASN A 160 11.73 -16.23 19.75
C ASN A 160 10.65 -16.14 20.84
#